data_c16c7acbe369792c0be59d77265fadab
#
_entry.id   c16c7acbe369792c0be59d77265fadab
#
_cell.length_a   1.000
_cell.length_b   1.000
_cell.length_c   1.000
_cell.angle_alpha   90.00
_cell.angle_beta   90.00
_cell.angle_gamma   90.00
#
_symmetry.space_group_name_H-M   'P 1'
#
loop_
_entity.id
_entity.type
_entity.pdbx_description
1 polymer ?
#
loop_
_entity_poly.entity_id
_entity_poly.type
_entity_poly.pdbx_seq_one_letter_code
_entity_poly.pdbx_strand_id
1 'polypeptide(L)'
;MYFFQILSAARILGIETLDKVEVDSSFEFFVESNVEPVAEILGPARRVVPVTIEEVLNQNGYKIKFKPTDVGDHSVEVRLPGNGGHVEGSPFLLKAYSA
;
A
#
# COMPACT_ATOMS: atom_id res chain seq x y z
N MET A 1 6.58 27.56 15.88
CA MET A 1 6.45 26.77 15.47
C MET A 1 6.22 25.82 15.00
N TYR A 2 6.16 25.61 15.03
CA TYR A 2 5.97 24.76 14.55
C TYR A 2 5.53 23.82 14.01
N PHE A 3 5.37 23.65 13.86
CA PHE A 3 4.95 22.85 13.31
C PHE A 3 4.76 22.00 12.68
N PHE A 4 4.73 21.88 12.61
CA PHE A 4 4.63 21.13 11.97
C PHE A 4 4.29 20.25 11.46
N GLN A 5 4.09 19.98 11.44
CA GLN A 5 3.95 19.15 10.95
C GLN A 5 3.37 18.51 10.42
N ILE A 6 3.14 18.57 10.45
CA ILE A 6 2.50 18.10 10.02
C ILE A 6 2.24 17.54 9.29
N LEU A 7 2.45 17.54 9.52
CA LEU A 7 2.19 17.20 8.90
C LEU A 7 1.79 16.38 8.04
N SER A 8 2.00 16.60 7.89
CA SER A 8 1.64 15.96 6.66
C SER A 8 1.65 14.46 6.82
N ALA A 9 0.58 13.98 7.26
CA ALA A 9 0.42 12.56 7.45
C ALA A 9 0.26 11.92 6.08
N ALA A 10 1.18 11.03 5.70
CA ALA A 10 1.00 10.21 4.53
C ALA A 10 -0.16 9.24 4.78
N ARG A 11 -0.93 8.92 3.73
CA ARG A 11 -2.08 8.05 3.91
C ARG A 11 -2.37 7.29 2.63
N ILE A 12 -3.02 6.14 2.81
CA ILE A 12 -3.45 5.31 1.70
C ILE A 12 -4.88 5.71 1.33
N LEU A 13 -5.12 5.90 0.04
CA LEU A 13 -6.44 6.29 -0.46
C LEU A 13 -7.05 5.15 -1.26
N GLY A 14 -8.37 5.04 -1.20
CA GLY A 14 -9.09 4.14 -2.07
C GLY A 14 -9.24 2.72 -1.56
N ILE A 15 -8.90 2.48 -0.29
CA ILE A 15 -9.01 1.12 0.25
C ILE A 15 -10.29 0.90 1.05
N GLU A 16 -11.06 1.95 1.30
CA GLU A 16 -12.23 1.82 2.17
C GLU A 16 -13.30 0.91 1.60
N THR A 17 -13.41 0.87 0.28
CA THR A 17 -14.42 0.06 -0.37
C THR A 17 -13.85 -1.24 -0.91
N LEU A 18 -12.59 -1.51 -0.62
CA LEU A 18 -11.91 -2.65 -1.21
C LEU A 18 -11.64 -3.68 -0.14
N ASP A 19 -12.26 -4.85 -0.29
CA ASP A 19 -12.07 -5.91 0.69
C ASP A 19 -11.49 -7.18 0.07
N LYS A 20 -11.50 -7.29 -1.28
CA LYS A 20 -10.95 -8.49 -1.92
C LYS A 20 -10.54 -8.18 -3.34
N VAL A 21 -9.61 -8.97 -3.84
CA VAL A 21 -9.12 -8.86 -5.21
C VAL A 21 -9.03 -10.25 -5.81
N GLU A 22 -9.05 -10.29 -7.13
CA GLU A 22 -8.96 -11.57 -7.83
C GLU A 22 -7.50 -11.93 -8.07
N VAL A 23 -7.13 -13.19 -7.82
CA VAL A 23 -5.75 -13.61 -8.09
C VAL A 23 -5.44 -13.48 -9.57
N ASP A 24 -4.17 -13.23 -9.86
CA ASP A 24 -3.64 -13.04 -11.22
C ASP A 24 -4.15 -11.78 -11.90
N SER A 25 -4.85 -10.91 -11.17
CA SER A 25 -5.22 -9.59 -11.66
C SER A 25 -4.36 -8.55 -10.97
N SER A 26 -3.96 -7.54 -11.72
CA SER A 26 -3.21 -6.43 -11.12
C SER A 26 -4.11 -5.61 -10.24
N PHE A 27 -3.60 -5.28 -9.07
CA PHE A 27 -4.28 -4.41 -8.14
C PHE A 27 -3.40 -3.22 -7.82
N GLU A 28 -4.00 -2.04 -7.70
CA GLU A 28 -3.20 -0.86 -7.37
C GLU A 28 -3.95 0.03 -6.40
N PHE A 29 -3.18 0.76 -5.61
CA PHE A 29 -3.72 1.76 -4.72
C PHE A 29 -2.77 2.95 -4.68
N PHE A 30 -3.25 4.07 -4.15
CA PHE A 30 -2.53 5.32 -4.15
C PHE A 30 -2.11 5.69 -2.74
N VAL A 31 -0.88 6.16 -2.58
CA VAL A 31 -0.38 6.66 -1.30
C VAL A 31 -0.08 8.13 -1.47
N GLU A 32 -0.80 8.96 -0.72
CA GLU A 32 -0.56 10.39 -0.71
C GLU A 32 0.62 10.65 0.23
N SER A 33 1.72 11.12 -0.31
CA SER A 33 2.95 11.29 0.47
C SER A 33 3.91 12.17 -0.29
N ASN A 34 4.69 12.94 0.45
CA ASN A 34 5.74 13.78 -0.12
C ASN A 34 7.03 13.02 -0.41
N VAL A 35 7.17 11.82 0.13
CA VAL A 35 8.36 11.01 -0.08
C VAL A 35 7.94 9.61 -0.49
N GLU A 36 8.84 8.94 -1.18
CA GLU A 36 8.53 7.60 -1.66
C GLU A 36 8.39 6.64 -0.48
N PRO A 37 7.24 5.97 -0.35
CA PRO A 37 7.05 5.02 0.74
C PRO A 37 7.75 3.71 0.49
N VAL A 38 7.84 2.90 1.55
CA VAL A 38 8.32 1.54 1.46
C VAL A 38 7.10 0.63 1.62
N ALA A 39 6.91 -0.28 0.69
CA ALA A 39 5.75 -1.18 0.74
C ALA A 39 6.21 -2.62 0.79
N GLU A 40 5.55 -3.39 1.64
CA GLU A 40 5.80 -4.82 1.73
C GLU A 40 4.48 -5.56 1.76
N ILE A 41 4.33 -6.56 0.90
CA ILE A 41 3.12 -7.36 0.83
C ILE A 41 3.49 -8.80 1.05
N LEU A 42 2.83 -9.41 2.04
CA LEU A 42 3.01 -10.82 2.35
C LEU A 42 1.71 -11.55 2.06
N GLY A 43 1.80 -12.57 1.24
CA GLY A 43 0.65 -13.41 0.94
C GLY A 43 0.49 -14.52 1.95
N PRO A 44 -0.40 -15.46 1.68
CA PRO A 44 -0.55 -16.64 2.52
C PRO A 44 0.78 -17.37 2.65
N ALA A 45 0.99 -18.01 3.78
CA ALA A 45 2.24 -18.72 4.09
C ALA A 45 3.44 -17.76 4.10
N ARG A 46 3.18 -16.44 4.30
CA ARG A 46 4.21 -15.40 4.44
C ARG A 46 5.09 -15.29 3.20
N ARG A 47 4.54 -15.57 2.04
CA ARG A 47 5.27 -15.45 0.79
C ARG A 47 5.27 -13.98 0.35
N VAL A 48 6.45 -13.45 0.03
CA VAL A 48 6.58 -12.06 -0.39
C VAL A 48 6.01 -11.88 -1.80
N VAL A 49 5.18 -10.85 -1.96
CA VAL A 49 4.59 -10.51 -3.26
C VAL A 49 5.31 -9.28 -3.79
N PRO A 50 5.91 -9.36 -4.98
CA PRO A 50 6.61 -8.19 -5.53
C PRO A 50 5.68 -7.02 -5.76
N VAL A 51 6.18 -5.81 -5.52
CA VAL A 51 5.41 -4.59 -5.73
C VAL A 51 6.16 -3.66 -6.67
N THR A 52 5.40 -2.81 -7.35
CA THR A 52 5.95 -1.72 -8.15
C THR A 52 5.46 -0.41 -7.57
N ILE A 53 6.36 0.54 -7.39
CA ILE A 53 6.03 1.86 -6.86
C ILE A 53 6.36 2.89 -7.91
N GLU A 54 5.40 3.76 -8.20
CA GLU A 54 5.50 4.71 -9.30
C GLU A 54 5.05 6.07 -8.82
N GLU A 55 5.89 7.09 -8.99
CA GLU A 55 5.51 8.43 -8.58
C GLU A 55 4.48 9.00 -9.55
N VAL A 56 3.45 9.65 -8.99
CA VAL A 56 2.42 10.32 -9.78
C VAL A 56 2.59 11.81 -9.57
N LEU A 57 3.25 12.46 -10.54
CA LEU A 57 3.76 13.81 -10.34
C LEU A 57 2.70 14.86 -10.07
N ASN A 58 1.53 14.73 -10.69
CA ASN A 58 0.50 15.75 -10.54
C ASN A 58 -0.50 15.44 -9.44
N GLN A 59 -0.22 14.46 -8.59
CA GLN A 59 -1.14 14.09 -7.52
C GLN A 59 -0.46 14.00 -6.17
N ASN A 60 0.82 14.37 -6.10
CA ASN A 60 1.57 14.41 -4.84
C ASN A 60 1.54 13.07 -4.14
N GLY A 61 1.90 12.02 -4.84
CA GLY A 61 1.89 10.72 -4.24
C GLY A 61 2.45 9.63 -5.13
N TYR A 62 2.18 8.40 -4.73
CA TYR A 62 2.77 7.23 -5.36
C TYR A 62 1.71 6.17 -5.59
N LYS A 63 1.79 5.52 -6.74
CA LYS A 63 0.91 4.40 -7.06
C LYS A 63 1.65 3.12 -6.75
N ILE A 64 1.04 2.24 -5.99
CA ILE A 64 1.62 0.96 -5.63
C ILE A 64 0.81 -0.13 -6.30
N LYS A 65 1.48 -0.99 -7.08
CA LYS A 65 0.83 -2.03 -7.85
C LYS A 65 1.39 -3.39 -7.47
N PHE A 66 0.54 -4.38 -7.43
CA PHE A 66 0.97 -5.76 -7.25
C PHE A 66 -0.07 -6.70 -7.85
N LYS A 67 0.35 -7.96 -7.99
CA LYS A 67 -0.51 -8.98 -8.57
C LYS A 67 -0.49 -10.20 -7.66
N PRO A 68 -1.54 -10.43 -6.89
CA PRO A 68 -1.56 -11.61 -6.02
C PRO A 68 -1.68 -12.88 -6.85
N THR A 69 -0.95 -13.91 -6.46
CA THR A 69 -0.98 -15.19 -7.16
C THR A 69 -1.53 -16.32 -6.31
N ASP A 70 -1.65 -16.09 -5.00
CA ASP A 70 -2.17 -17.10 -4.07
C ASP A 70 -3.52 -16.68 -3.53
N VAL A 71 -4.41 -17.63 -3.38
CA VAL A 71 -5.71 -17.38 -2.76
C VAL A 71 -5.50 -17.27 -1.25
N GLY A 72 -6.12 -16.26 -0.63
CA GLY A 72 -6.07 -16.09 0.81
C GLY A 72 -5.73 -14.67 1.24
N ASP A 73 -5.44 -14.51 2.51
CA ASP A 73 -5.21 -13.22 3.09
C ASP A 73 -3.81 -12.70 2.77
N HIS A 74 -3.76 -11.43 2.40
CA HIS A 74 -2.51 -10.74 2.13
C HIS A 74 -2.38 -9.59 3.11
N SER A 75 -1.20 -9.45 3.69
CA SER A 75 -0.90 -8.34 4.59
C SER A 75 -0.16 -7.27 3.79
N VAL A 76 -0.69 -6.06 3.79
CA VAL A 76 -0.10 -4.95 3.06
C VAL A 76 0.40 -3.93 4.07
N GLU A 77 1.71 -3.70 4.08
CA GLU A 77 2.33 -2.70 4.93
C GLU A 77 2.92 -1.60 4.08
N VAL A 78 2.60 -0.37 4.42
CA VAL A 78 3.17 0.81 3.75
C VAL A 78 3.74 1.70 4.82
N ARG A 79 5.02 1.99 4.72
CA ARG A 79 5.71 2.77 5.73
C ARG A 79 6.53 3.87 5.09
N LEU A 80 6.80 4.90 5.85
CA LEU A 80 7.71 5.95 5.43
C LEU A 80 9.14 5.48 5.68
N PRO A 81 10.09 5.93 4.85
CA PRO A 81 11.48 5.48 5.02
C PRO A 81 12.06 5.96 6.35
N GLY A 82 13.11 5.27 6.76
CA GLY A 82 13.78 5.60 8.00
C GLY A 82 12.91 5.29 9.20
N ASN A 83 12.72 6.28 10.06
CA ASN A 83 11.94 6.11 11.28
C ASN A 83 10.51 6.62 11.14
N GLY A 84 10.02 6.76 9.92
CA GLY A 84 8.72 7.38 9.69
C GLY A 84 7.51 6.58 10.12
N GLY A 85 7.63 5.26 10.26
CA GLY A 85 6.52 4.44 10.71
C GLY A 85 5.49 4.20 9.63
N HIS A 86 4.37 3.58 10.03
CA HIS A 86 3.29 3.26 9.09
C HIS A 86 2.60 4.52 8.59
N VAL A 87 2.19 4.51 7.32
CA VAL A 87 1.30 5.56 6.85
C VAL A 87 -0.12 5.25 7.35
N GLU A 88 -0.97 6.27 7.33
CA GLU A 88 -2.35 6.08 7.77
C GLU A 88 -3.04 5.06 6.86
N GLY A 89 -3.71 4.10 7.44
CA GLY A 89 -4.33 3.00 6.71
C GLY A 89 -3.51 1.73 6.69
N SER A 90 -2.25 1.80 7.09
CA SER A 90 -1.35 0.66 7.10
C SER A 90 -1.16 0.16 8.53
N PRO A 91 -1.04 -1.15 8.73
CA PRO A 91 -1.19 -2.20 7.73
C PRO A 91 -2.65 -2.51 7.47
N PHE A 92 -2.95 -3.13 6.34
CA PHE A 92 -4.31 -3.60 6.11
C PHE A 92 -4.27 -4.99 5.49
N LEU A 93 -5.41 -5.69 5.59
CA LEU A 93 -5.54 -7.02 5.05
C LEU A 93 -6.38 -6.98 3.79
N LEU A 94 -5.99 -7.79 2.82
CA LEU A 94 -6.68 -7.86 1.55
C LEU A 94 -6.84 -9.34 1.22
N LYS A 95 -8.04 -9.73 0.90
CA LYS A 95 -8.32 -11.12 0.60
C LYS A 95 -8.26 -11.36 -0.90
N ALA A 96 -7.44 -12.31 -1.33
CA ALA A 96 -7.38 -12.69 -2.74
C ALA A 96 -8.22 -13.94 -2.95
N TYR A 97 -9.01 -13.93 -4.02
CA TYR A 97 -9.91 -15.03 -4.31
C TYR A 97 -9.71 -15.48 -5.75
N SER A 98 -10.16 -16.70 -6.03
CA SER A 98 -10.14 -17.25 -7.38
C SER A 98 -11.54 -17.16 -7.94
N ALA A 99 -11.65 -16.61 -9.14
CA ALA A 99 -12.94 -16.49 -9.80
C ALA A 99 -13.43 -17.82 -10.31
#